data_e301fe76b8a7155867e3bc0cd0899228
#
_entry.id   e301fe76b8a7155867e3bc0cd0899228
#
_cell.length_a   1.000
_cell.length_b   1.000
_cell.length_c   1.000
_cell.angle_alpha   90.00
_cell.angle_beta   90.00
_cell.angle_gamma   90.00
#
_symmetry.space_group_name_H-M   'P 1'
#
loop_
_entity.id
_entity.type
_entity.pdbx_description
1 polymer ?
#
loop_
_entity_poly.entity_id
_entity_poly.type
_entity_poly.pdbx_seq_one_letter_code
_entity_poly.pdbx_strand_id
1 'polypeptide(L)'
;MDLYVEKYQSCGDSDNQRHYHPVGTLVYILSGKGASNASGEWKTYSDGSYWFEPSMWKHGGIDTDEPKFGDDQCTETLVIRAARKGEEPTVFIK
;
A
#
# COMPACT_ATOMS: atom_id res chain seq x y z
N MET A 1 7.67 7.52 18.99
CA MET A 1 7.26 7.03 17.67
C MET A 1 6.12 7.90 17.17
N ASP A 2 6.22 8.34 15.93
CA ASP A 2 5.18 9.16 15.30
C ASP A 2 4.25 8.27 14.49
N LEU A 3 2.95 8.58 14.55
CA LEU A 3 1.93 7.86 13.80
C LEU A 3 1.42 8.76 12.68
N TYR A 4 1.40 8.21 11.46
CA TYR A 4 0.91 8.90 10.27
C TYR A 4 -0.35 8.20 9.79
N VAL A 5 -1.46 8.91 9.79
CA VAL A 5 -2.74 8.39 9.30
C VAL A 5 -3.13 9.26 8.11
N GLU A 6 -3.13 8.68 6.91
CA GLU A 6 -3.31 9.44 5.68
C GLU A 6 -4.35 8.77 4.80
N LYS A 7 -5.19 9.60 4.19
CA LYS A 7 -6.18 9.15 3.22
C LYS A 7 -5.65 9.42 1.81
N TYR A 8 -5.68 8.40 0.97
CA TYR A 8 -5.27 8.50 -0.42
C TYR A 8 -6.43 8.15 -1.34
N GLN A 9 -6.45 8.78 -2.51
CA GLN A 9 -7.35 8.44 -3.59
C GLN A 9 -6.53 8.28 -4.86
N SER A 10 -6.77 7.20 -5.58
CA SER A 10 -6.13 6.97 -6.88
C SER A 10 -7.12 6.33 -7.83
N CYS A 11 -7.01 6.68 -9.11
CA CYS A 11 -7.84 6.11 -10.16
C CYS A 11 -6.94 5.49 -11.24
N GLY A 12 -7.39 4.35 -11.78
CA GLY A 12 -6.65 3.63 -12.80
C GLY A 12 -5.57 2.72 -12.24
N ASP A 13 -5.00 1.92 -13.13
CA ASP A 13 -3.90 1.03 -12.79
C ASP A 13 -2.59 1.78 -12.97
N SER A 14 -1.86 2.00 -11.89
CA SER A 14 -0.56 2.66 -11.92
C SER A 14 0.41 1.93 -11.02
N ASP A 15 1.68 1.96 -11.37
CA ASP A 15 2.72 1.35 -10.58
C ASP A 15 3.30 2.37 -9.61
N ASN A 16 3.36 1.99 -8.34
CA ASN A 16 4.04 2.78 -7.33
C ASN A 16 5.54 2.57 -7.44
N GLN A 17 6.32 3.58 -7.06
CA GLN A 17 7.76 3.41 -6.93
C GLN A 17 8.05 2.35 -5.87
N ARG A 18 9.02 1.48 -6.14
CA ARG A 18 9.43 0.45 -5.19
C ARG A 18 9.94 1.09 -3.91
N HIS A 19 9.48 0.58 -2.78
CA HIS A 19 9.76 1.17 -1.47
C HIS A 19 9.60 0.13 -0.36
N TYR A 20 9.93 0.55 0.85
CA TYR A 20 9.65 -0.23 2.05
C TYR A 20 9.30 0.71 3.20
N HIS A 21 8.70 0.14 4.24
CA HIS A 21 8.38 0.86 5.48
C HIS A 21 9.24 0.28 6.60
N PRO A 22 10.10 1.08 7.25
CA PRO A 22 10.90 0.59 8.37
C PRO A 22 10.07 0.01 9.50
N VAL A 23 8.88 0.56 9.74
CA VAL A 23 7.89 0.01 10.67
C VAL A 23 6.69 -0.46 9.86
N GLY A 24 6.05 -1.54 10.28
CA GLY A 24 4.91 -2.11 9.56
C GLY A 24 3.80 -1.10 9.31
N THR A 25 3.06 -1.30 8.22
CA THR A 25 2.04 -0.39 7.73
C THR A 25 0.73 -1.14 7.51
N LEU A 26 -0.39 -0.52 7.92
CA LEU A 26 -1.73 -1.03 7.67
C LEU A 26 -2.37 -0.23 6.54
N VAL A 27 -2.92 -0.94 5.55
CA VAL A 27 -3.68 -0.32 4.45
C VAL A 27 -5.12 -0.81 4.54
N TYR A 28 -6.05 0.13 4.67
CA TYR A 28 -7.48 -0.16 4.76
C TYR A 28 -8.19 0.40 3.53
N ILE A 29 -9.03 -0.39 2.88
CA ILE A 29 -9.80 0.05 1.71
C ILE A 29 -11.10 0.71 2.20
N LEU A 30 -11.19 2.01 2.02
CA LEU A 30 -12.42 2.76 2.31
C LEU A 30 -13.46 2.53 1.23
N SER A 31 -13.04 2.57 -0.03
CA SER A 31 -13.90 2.26 -1.18
C SER A 31 -13.06 1.85 -2.38
N GLY A 32 -13.61 0.98 -3.21
CA GLY A 32 -12.96 0.51 -4.44
C GLY A 32 -12.25 -0.83 -4.26
N LYS A 33 -11.18 -1.02 -5.01
CA LYS A 33 -10.44 -2.28 -5.03
C LYS A 33 -8.94 -2.03 -4.95
N GLY A 34 -8.25 -2.91 -4.25
CA GLY A 34 -6.81 -2.89 -4.18
C GLY A 34 -6.25 -4.30 -4.22
N ALA A 35 -4.94 -4.42 -4.31
CA ALA A 35 -4.25 -5.70 -4.34
C ALA A 35 -2.95 -5.62 -3.56
N SER A 36 -2.56 -6.74 -2.97
CA SER A 36 -1.29 -6.87 -2.26
C SER A 36 -0.83 -8.32 -2.28
N ASN A 37 0.48 -8.50 -2.33
CA ASN A 37 1.11 -9.82 -2.20
C ASN A 37 1.88 -9.96 -0.88
N ALA A 38 1.54 -9.15 0.11
CA ALA A 38 2.20 -9.19 1.42
C ALA A 38 2.06 -10.54 2.12
N SER A 39 1.03 -11.31 1.80
CA SER A 39 0.81 -12.64 2.37
C SER A 39 1.60 -13.76 1.66
N GLY A 40 2.37 -13.43 0.63
CA GLY A 40 3.13 -14.40 -0.17
C GLY A 40 2.54 -14.66 -1.55
N GLU A 41 1.32 -14.24 -1.80
CA GLU A 41 0.66 -14.34 -3.10
C GLU A 41 -0.23 -13.13 -3.32
N TRP A 42 -0.53 -12.81 -4.56
CA TRP A 42 -1.42 -11.71 -4.89
C TRP A 42 -2.85 -12.02 -4.45
N LYS A 43 -3.43 -11.07 -3.69
CA LYS A 43 -4.82 -11.11 -3.26
C LYS A 43 -5.47 -9.78 -3.57
N THR A 44 -6.77 -9.81 -3.87
CA THR A 44 -7.55 -8.61 -4.09
C THR A 44 -8.37 -8.28 -2.85
N TYR A 45 -8.56 -6.99 -2.64
CA TYR A 45 -9.26 -6.44 -1.47
C TYR A 45 -10.29 -5.44 -1.96
N SER A 46 -11.38 -5.30 -1.24
CA SER A 46 -12.46 -4.38 -1.58
C SER A 46 -12.92 -3.61 -0.35
N ASP A 47 -14.00 -2.85 -0.47
CA ASP A 47 -14.52 -1.98 0.59
C ASP A 47 -14.56 -2.71 1.95
N GLY A 48 -13.95 -2.09 2.95
CA GLY A 48 -13.91 -2.62 4.31
C GLY A 48 -12.84 -3.68 4.57
N SER A 49 -12.07 -4.06 3.54
CA SER A 49 -10.95 -5.00 3.69
C SER A 49 -9.66 -4.26 3.97
N TYR A 50 -8.68 -4.97 4.47
CA TYR A 50 -7.38 -4.39 4.77
C TYR A 50 -6.27 -5.43 4.60
N TRP A 51 -5.04 -4.93 4.49
CA TRP A 51 -3.85 -5.78 4.56
C TRP A 51 -2.76 -5.10 5.37
N PHE A 52 -1.84 -5.90 5.87
CA PHE A 52 -0.69 -5.42 6.62
C PHE A 52 0.57 -5.59 5.78
N GLU A 53 1.39 -4.51 5.74
CA GLU A 53 2.69 -4.54 5.06
C GLU A 53 3.78 -4.65 6.12
N PRO A 54 4.50 -5.80 6.17
CA PRO A 54 5.49 -6.02 7.22
C PRO A 54 6.63 -5.00 7.19
N SER A 55 7.26 -4.81 8.34
CA SER A 55 8.47 -4.00 8.48
C SER A 55 9.54 -4.46 7.50
N MET A 56 10.19 -3.52 6.81
CA MET A 56 11.29 -3.74 5.87
C MET A 56 10.95 -4.54 4.61
N TRP A 57 9.68 -4.86 4.40
CA TRP A 57 9.25 -5.56 3.21
C TRP A 57 9.26 -4.63 2.00
N LYS A 58 10.07 -4.97 1.00
CA LYS A 58 10.20 -4.20 -0.23
C LYS A 58 9.04 -4.53 -1.18
N HIS A 59 8.33 -3.52 -1.62
CA HIS A 59 7.16 -3.68 -2.49
C HIS A 59 6.97 -2.47 -3.40
N GLY A 60 5.97 -2.58 -4.29
CA GLY A 60 5.76 -1.58 -5.33
C GLY A 60 6.62 -1.86 -6.56
N GLY A 61 6.66 -0.90 -7.48
CA GLY A 61 7.31 -1.07 -8.76
C GLY A 61 6.44 -1.87 -9.73
N ILE A 62 7.03 -2.30 -10.84
CA ILE A 62 6.32 -3.03 -11.88
C ILE A 62 6.31 -4.53 -11.54
N ASP A 63 5.11 -5.11 -11.49
CA ASP A 63 4.93 -6.55 -11.29
C ASP A 63 3.83 -7.03 -12.23
N THR A 64 4.18 -7.88 -13.18
CA THR A 64 3.24 -8.36 -14.20
C THR A 64 2.18 -9.31 -13.62
N ASP A 65 2.40 -9.86 -12.44
CA ASP A 65 1.45 -10.75 -11.76
C ASP A 65 0.43 -9.95 -10.92
N GLU A 66 0.64 -8.65 -10.76
CA GLU A 66 -0.27 -7.81 -9.99
C GLU A 66 -1.63 -7.70 -10.69
N PRO A 67 -2.74 -7.97 -9.96
CA PRO A 67 -4.08 -7.80 -10.54
C PRO A 67 -4.34 -6.37 -11.00
N LYS A 68 -4.98 -6.23 -12.16
CA LYS A 68 -5.38 -4.93 -12.72
C LYS A 68 -6.89 -4.81 -12.70
N PHE A 69 -7.38 -3.62 -12.37
CA PHE A 69 -8.81 -3.35 -12.22
C PHE A 69 -9.39 -2.45 -13.31
N GLY A 70 -8.53 -1.90 -14.16
CA GLY A 70 -8.94 -1.01 -15.24
C GLY A 70 -8.80 0.46 -14.92
N ASP A 71 -8.77 1.29 -15.95
CA ASP A 71 -8.51 2.72 -15.82
C ASP A 71 -9.63 3.50 -15.13
N ASP A 72 -10.85 2.95 -15.14
CA ASP A 72 -12.01 3.61 -14.53
C ASP A 72 -12.18 3.31 -13.05
N GLN A 73 -11.38 2.40 -12.50
CA GLN A 73 -11.48 2.04 -11.09
C GLN A 73 -10.80 3.09 -10.23
N CYS A 74 -11.57 3.69 -9.31
CA CYS A 74 -11.04 4.61 -8.31
C CYS A 74 -11.07 3.93 -6.94
N THR A 75 -10.01 4.16 -6.16
CA THR A 75 -9.87 3.54 -4.84
C THR A 75 -9.49 4.59 -3.82
N GLU A 76 -10.19 4.59 -2.69
CA GLU A 76 -9.83 5.38 -1.52
C GLU A 76 -9.27 4.46 -0.45
N THR A 77 -8.10 4.80 0.08
CA THR A 77 -7.46 4.02 1.13
C THR A 77 -7.13 4.88 2.33
N LEU A 78 -7.15 4.25 3.49
CA LEU A 78 -6.61 4.82 4.71
C LEU A 78 -5.33 4.07 5.02
N VAL A 79 -4.21 4.79 5.04
CA VAL A 79 -2.89 4.20 5.27
C VAL A 79 -2.40 4.64 6.65
N ILE A 80 -2.11 3.69 7.50
CA ILE A 80 -1.62 3.93 8.85
C ILE A 80 -0.17 3.46 8.93
N ARG A 81 0.74 4.44 9.03
CA ARG A 81 2.18 4.21 9.09
C ARG A 81 2.73 4.71 10.42
N ALA A 82 3.84 4.15 10.84
CA ALA A 82 4.55 4.62 12.01
C ALA A 82 6.02 4.83 11.67
N ALA A 83 6.67 5.71 12.39
CA ALA A 83 8.10 5.94 12.26
C ALA A 83 8.69 6.26 13.62
N ARG A 84 9.91 5.79 13.85
CA ARG A 84 10.69 6.18 15.01
C ARG A 84 11.15 7.63 14.83
N LYS A 85 11.42 8.31 15.91
CA LYS A 85 11.89 9.69 15.85
C LYS A 85 13.11 9.81 14.92
N GLY A 86 13.02 10.71 13.93
CA GLY A 86 14.09 10.95 12.95
C GLY A 86 14.11 9.97 11.79
N GLU A 87 13.15 9.02 11.72
CA GLU A 87 13.06 8.02 10.68
C GLU A 87 11.89 8.34 9.74
N GLU A 88 12.08 8.12 8.44
CA GLU A 88 11.00 8.30 7.48
C GLU A 88 10.04 7.11 7.52
N PRO A 89 8.70 7.34 7.43
CA PRO A 89 7.73 6.24 7.43
C PRO A 89 7.75 5.42 6.14
N THR A 90 8.28 5.97 5.06
CA THR A 90 8.43 5.30 3.76
C THR A 90 9.79 5.63 3.18
N VAL A 91 10.51 4.61 2.73
CA VAL A 91 11.83 4.78 2.09
C VAL A 91 11.75 4.27 0.66
N PHE A 92 12.00 5.14 -0.31
CA PHE A 92 11.95 4.78 -1.71
C PHE A 92 13.27 4.20 -2.17
N ILE A 93 13.20 3.15 -2.98
CA ILE A 93 14.34 2.44 -3.54
C ILE A 93 14.60 2.99 -4.93
N LYS A 94 15.82 3.46 -5.15
CA LYS A 94 16.23 4.01 -6.45
C LYS A 94 16.78 2.94 -7.35
#